data_0618e3d5e35695d70ca8a5d1636dca61
#
_entry.id   0618e3d5e35695d70ca8a5d1636dca61
#
_cell.length_a   1.000
_cell.length_b   1.000
_cell.length_c   1.000
_cell.angle_alpha   90.00
_cell.angle_beta   90.00
_cell.angle_gamma   90.00
#
_symmetry.space_group_name_H-M   'P 1'
#
loop_
_entity.id
_entity.type
_entity.pdbx_description
1 polymer ?
#
loop_
_entity_poly.entity_id
_entity_poly.type
_entity_poly.pdbx_seq_one_letter_code
_entity_poly.pdbx_strand_id
1 'polypeptide(L)'
;MFLNKINESESISLTNCIDTINYYINDYLEKFFPNDSIIVDIVPFKEKGKNDKSDKNDVKPGIDIKICYKGEEVELSSLSGGEYDRVSLAIMLAFNNICKSSMILLDESISSLDSDLTNDILEKLKENLSDKRIIMVAHQISTGLFDQVVNTSK
;
A
#
# COMPACT_ATOMS: atom_id res chain seq x y z
N MET A 1 -25.02 -15.89 23.88
CA MET A 1 -24.70 -16.92 22.87
C MET A 1 -24.74 -16.37 21.43
N PHE A 2 -25.80 -15.65 21.02
CA PHE A 2 -25.94 -15.13 19.66
C PHE A 2 -24.97 -13.95 19.38
N LEU A 3 -24.84 -12.99 20.29
CA LEU A 3 -23.91 -11.85 20.17
C LEU A 3 -22.44 -12.29 20.04
N ASN A 4 -22.02 -13.30 20.78
CA ASN A 4 -20.64 -13.80 20.70
C ASN A 4 -20.33 -14.40 19.33
N LYS A 5 -21.30 -15.09 18.72
CA LYS A 5 -21.13 -15.62 17.36
C LYS A 5 -21.05 -14.55 16.28
N ILE A 6 -21.81 -13.44 16.46
CA ILE A 6 -21.75 -12.30 15.54
C ILE A 6 -20.37 -11.64 15.64
N ASN A 7 -19.91 -11.32 16.83
CA ASN A 7 -18.59 -10.70 17.05
C ASN A 7 -17.44 -11.59 16.54
N GLU A 8 -17.56 -12.91 16.70
CA GLU A 8 -16.59 -13.87 16.19
C GLU A 8 -16.58 -13.88 14.65
N SER A 9 -17.77 -13.86 14.01
CA SER A 9 -17.88 -13.79 12.56
C SER A 9 -17.35 -12.48 11.97
N GLU A 10 -17.61 -11.35 12.63
CA GLU A 10 -17.07 -10.04 12.25
C GLU A 10 -15.55 -10.02 12.36
N SER A 11 -15.00 -10.56 13.45
CA SER A 11 -13.54 -10.64 13.64
C SER A 11 -12.87 -11.51 12.58
N ILE A 12 -13.44 -12.66 12.25
CA ILE A 12 -12.92 -13.54 11.19
C ILE A 12 -12.99 -12.84 9.82
N SER A 13 -14.09 -12.17 9.52
CA SER A 13 -14.24 -11.46 8.25
C SER A 13 -13.25 -10.30 8.11
N LEU A 14 -13.01 -9.55 9.18
CA LEU A 14 -12.01 -8.49 9.21
C LEU A 14 -10.61 -9.04 9.02
N THR A 15 -10.25 -10.12 9.72
CA THR A 15 -8.94 -10.76 9.57
C THR A 15 -8.71 -11.22 8.14
N ASN A 16 -9.67 -11.93 7.53
CA ASN A 16 -9.55 -12.37 6.15
C ASN A 16 -9.40 -11.20 5.16
N CYS A 17 -10.08 -10.08 5.42
CA CYS A 17 -9.94 -8.88 4.60
C CYS A 17 -8.52 -8.30 4.71
N ILE A 18 -7.99 -8.20 5.92
CA ILE A 18 -6.64 -7.69 6.19
C ILE A 18 -5.58 -8.61 5.59
N ASP A 19 -5.71 -9.92 5.73
CA ASP A 19 -4.80 -10.90 5.14
C ASP A 19 -4.77 -10.75 3.61
N THR A 20 -5.93 -10.51 3.00
CA THR A 20 -6.03 -10.26 1.56
C THR A 20 -5.35 -8.95 1.16
N ILE A 21 -5.49 -7.89 1.96
CA ILE A 21 -4.80 -6.60 1.73
C ILE A 21 -3.29 -6.81 1.83
N ASN A 22 -2.81 -7.45 2.89
CA ASN A 22 -1.39 -7.73 3.12
C ASN A 22 -0.79 -8.55 1.97
N TYR A 23 -1.51 -9.55 1.48
CA TYR A 23 -1.10 -10.33 0.32
C TYR A 23 -0.85 -9.42 -0.90
N TYR A 24 -1.81 -8.55 -1.26
CA TYR A 24 -1.65 -7.66 -2.41
C TYR A 24 -0.57 -6.60 -2.19
N ILE A 25 -0.44 -6.05 -0.99
CA ILE A 25 0.63 -5.09 -0.68
C ILE A 25 1.99 -5.75 -0.97
N ASN A 26 2.22 -6.93 -0.40
CA ASN A 26 3.51 -7.60 -0.51
C ASN A 26 3.80 -8.10 -1.94
N ASP A 27 2.76 -8.51 -2.69
CA ASP A 27 2.89 -8.82 -4.13
C ASP A 27 3.35 -7.60 -4.96
N TYR A 28 2.84 -6.40 -4.66
CA TYR A 28 3.32 -5.18 -5.30
C TYR A 28 4.72 -4.78 -4.82
N LEU A 29 5.00 -4.91 -3.53
CA LEU A 29 6.32 -4.58 -2.98
C LEU A 29 7.42 -5.46 -3.57
N GLU A 30 7.19 -6.75 -3.77
CA GLU A 30 8.14 -7.64 -4.44
C GLU A 30 8.49 -7.13 -5.85
N LYS A 31 7.51 -6.57 -6.57
CA LYS A 31 7.71 -5.99 -7.90
C LYS A 31 8.43 -4.65 -7.88
N PHE A 32 8.17 -3.83 -6.85
CA PHE A 32 8.72 -2.48 -6.73
C PHE A 32 10.09 -2.43 -6.06
N PHE A 33 10.49 -3.51 -5.37
CA PHE A 33 11.77 -3.65 -4.70
C PHE A 33 12.51 -4.92 -5.14
N PRO A 34 12.88 -5.05 -6.43
CA PRO A 34 13.45 -6.30 -6.95
C PRO A 34 14.78 -6.70 -6.32
N ASN A 35 15.51 -5.72 -5.75
CA ASN A 35 16.83 -5.94 -5.15
C ASN A 35 16.83 -5.87 -3.61
N ASP A 36 15.73 -5.46 -3.01
CA ASP A 36 15.61 -5.26 -1.57
C ASP A 36 14.40 -6.03 -1.02
N SER A 37 14.50 -6.57 0.18
CA SER A 37 13.37 -7.19 0.85
C SER A 37 12.67 -6.17 1.74
N ILE A 38 11.44 -5.85 1.40
CA ILE A 38 10.55 -5.05 2.23
C ILE A 38 9.21 -5.77 2.37
N ILE A 39 8.71 -5.85 3.59
CA ILE A 39 7.43 -6.47 3.93
C ILE A 39 6.62 -5.45 4.71
N VAL A 40 5.36 -5.31 4.37
CA VAL A 40 4.41 -4.45 5.08
C VAL A 40 3.22 -5.28 5.53
N ASP A 41 2.95 -5.26 6.83
CA ASP A 41 1.82 -5.94 7.45
C ASP A 41 0.89 -4.93 8.12
N ILE A 42 -0.35 -4.92 7.70
CA ILE A 42 -1.45 -4.25 8.41
C ILE A 42 -1.94 -5.21 9.49
N VAL A 43 -1.90 -4.76 10.75
CA VAL A 43 -2.28 -5.56 11.91
C VAL A 43 -3.56 -4.99 12.53
N PRO A 44 -4.62 -5.82 12.71
CA PRO A 44 -5.95 -5.35 13.13
C PRO A 44 -6.09 -4.94 14.60
N PHE A 45 -5.03 -5.04 15.42
CA PHE A 45 -5.07 -4.72 16.83
C PHE A 45 -3.78 -4.07 17.29
N LYS A 46 -3.90 -2.97 18.04
CA LYS A 46 -2.74 -2.37 18.72
C LYS A 46 -2.31 -3.27 19.89
N GLU A 47 -1.07 -3.70 19.93
CA GLU A 47 -0.46 -4.20 21.15
C GLU A 47 -0.41 -3.05 22.18
N LYS A 48 -0.88 -3.30 23.42
CA LYS A 48 -0.79 -2.32 24.51
C LYS A 48 0.67 -1.97 24.74
N GLY A 49 1.05 -0.75 24.49
CA GLY A 49 2.35 -0.22 24.88
C GLY A 49 2.52 -0.34 26.39
N LYS A 50 3.72 -0.67 26.87
CA LYS A 50 4.08 -0.90 28.27
C LYS A 50 3.77 0.28 29.22
N ASN A 51 3.29 1.41 28.72
CA ASN A 51 3.07 2.66 29.48
C ASN A 51 1.59 3.04 29.65
N ASP A 52 0.65 2.28 29.11
CA ASP A 52 -0.77 2.61 29.26
C ASP A 52 -1.31 2.02 30.56
N LYS A 53 -1.47 2.87 31.59
CA LYS A 53 -2.05 2.55 32.92
C LYS A 53 -3.59 2.44 32.91
N SER A 54 -4.21 2.35 31.73
CA SER A 54 -5.66 2.19 31.62
C SER A 54 -6.07 0.71 31.77
N ASP A 55 -7.20 0.50 32.39
CA ASP A 55 -7.76 -0.78 32.85
C ASP A 55 -7.61 -1.94 31.87
N LYS A 56 -7.34 -3.11 32.44
CA LYS A 56 -6.93 -4.36 31.78
C LYS A 56 -7.93 -4.95 30.75
N ASN A 57 -9.06 -4.31 30.46
CA ASN A 57 -10.12 -4.87 29.60
C ASN A 57 -10.55 -4.04 28.40
N ASP A 58 -9.99 -2.84 28.16
CA ASP A 58 -10.35 -2.02 27.01
C ASP A 58 -9.30 -2.18 25.89
N VAL A 59 -9.37 -3.28 25.15
CA VAL A 59 -8.70 -3.41 23.86
C VAL A 59 -9.52 -2.65 22.82
N LYS A 60 -9.15 -1.40 22.55
CA LYS A 60 -9.79 -0.64 21.47
C LYS A 60 -9.33 -1.22 20.12
N PRO A 61 -10.27 -1.54 19.22
CA PRO A 61 -9.90 -1.94 17.87
C PRO A 61 -9.11 -0.81 17.21
N GLY A 62 -7.94 -1.12 16.70
CA GLY A 62 -7.05 -0.21 16.00
C GLY A 62 -6.39 -0.95 14.84
N ILE A 63 -5.83 -0.20 13.93
CA ILE A 63 -5.01 -0.71 12.83
C ILE A 63 -3.61 -0.16 13.05
N ASP A 64 -2.63 -1.04 13.00
CA ASP A 64 -1.21 -0.68 13.02
C ASP A 64 -0.55 -1.14 11.72
N ILE A 65 0.51 -0.47 11.30
CA ILE A 65 1.29 -0.83 10.11
C ILE A 65 2.70 -1.16 10.58
N LYS A 66 3.12 -2.40 10.34
CA LYS A 66 4.47 -2.87 10.61
C LYS A 66 5.23 -2.97 9.30
N ILE A 67 6.46 -2.47 9.31
CA ILE A 67 7.34 -2.51 8.15
C ILE A 67 8.61 -3.25 8.56
N CYS A 68 8.94 -4.31 7.82
CA CYS A 68 10.21 -5.00 7.94
C CYS A 68 11.03 -4.70 6.68
N TYR A 69 12.15 -4.01 6.82
CA TYR A 69 13.06 -3.66 5.73
C TYR A 69 14.42 -4.29 5.95
N LYS A 70 14.87 -5.11 4.99
CA LYS A 70 16.14 -5.87 5.08
C LYS A 70 16.27 -6.72 6.34
N GLY A 71 15.12 -7.22 6.86
CA GLY A 71 15.06 -8.08 8.04
C GLY A 71 14.97 -7.34 9.38
N GLU A 72 14.91 -6.01 9.38
CA GLU A 72 14.74 -5.19 10.57
C GLU A 72 13.39 -4.47 10.57
N GLU A 73 12.74 -4.38 11.72
CA GLU A 73 11.52 -3.60 11.90
C GLU A 73 11.88 -2.11 11.89
N VAL A 74 11.24 -1.35 11.00
CA VAL A 74 11.49 0.07 10.80
C VAL A 74 10.19 0.88 10.87
N GLU A 75 10.33 2.17 11.20
CA GLU A 75 9.20 3.10 11.09
C GLU A 75 9.06 3.62 9.65
N LEU A 76 7.83 3.94 9.25
CA LEU A 76 7.54 4.53 7.93
C LEU A 76 8.32 5.84 7.71
N SER A 77 8.57 6.59 8.77
CA SER A 77 9.34 7.84 8.78
C SER A 77 10.83 7.66 8.49
N SER A 78 11.36 6.44 8.61
CA SER A 78 12.78 6.14 8.36
C SER A 78 13.08 5.75 6.92
N LEU A 79 12.05 5.55 6.09
CA LEU A 79 12.19 5.27 4.67
C LEU A 79 12.65 6.51 3.91
N SER A 80 13.49 6.33 2.89
CA SER A 80 13.80 7.39 1.93
C SER A 80 12.54 7.80 1.14
N GLY A 81 12.55 8.98 0.50
CA GLY A 81 11.41 9.44 -0.29
C GLY A 81 10.96 8.43 -1.34
N GLY A 82 11.89 7.87 -2.11
CA GLY A 82 11.57 6.87 -3.12
C GLY A 82 11.09 5.52 -2.56
N GLU A 83 11.55 5.11 -1.38
CA GLU A 83 11.04 3.91 -0.69
C GLU A 83 9.63 4.17 -0.17
N TYR A 84 9.41 5.33 0.44
CA TYR A 84 8.10 5.75 0.93
C TYR A 84 7.06 5.79 -0.21
N ASP A 85 7.39 6.40 -1.36
CA ASP A 85 6.50 6.48 -2.51
C ASP A 85 6.11 5.08 -3.03
N ARG A 86 7.07 4.16 -3.12
CA ARG A 86 6.80 2.77 -3.55
C ARG A 86 5.92 2.02 -2.56
N VAL A 87 6.17 2.16 -1.26
CA VAL A 87 5.31 1.55 -0.22
C VAL A 87 3.91 2.13 -0.27
N SER A 88 3.79 3.45 -0.37
CA SER A 88 2.49 4.14 -0.46
C SER A 88 1.71 3.71 -1.71
N LEU A 89 2.39 3.59 -2.84
CA LEU A 89 1.80 3.13 -4.09
C LEU A 89 1.33 1.67 -3.97
N ALA A 90 2.13 0.77 -3.38
CA ALA A 90 1.76 -0.62 -3.18
C ALA A 90 0.50 -0.76 -2.32
N ILE A 91 0.42 -0.02 -1.21
CA ILE A 91 -0.76 0.02 -0.34
C ILE A 91 -2.00 0.50 -1.10
N MET A 92 -1.88 1.61 -1.83
CA MET A 92 -2.99 2.16 -2.62
C MET A 92 -3.49 1.17 -3.68
N LEU A 93 -2.59 0.49 -4.38
CA LEU A 93 -2.95 -0.50 -5.40
C LEU A 93 -3.61 -1.74 -4.79
N ALA A 94 -3.16 -2.18 -3.61
CA ALA A 94 -3.78 -3.28 -2.87
C ALA A 94 -5.23 -2.96 -2.52
N PHE A 95 -5.50 -1.76 -2.00
CA PHE A 95 -6.87 -1.29 -1.75
C PHE A 95 -7.69 -1.20 -3.03
N ASN A 96 -7.11 -0.70 -4.12
CA ASN A 96 -7.79 -0.64 -5.41
C ASN A 96 -8.22 -2.01 -5.93
N ASN A 97 -7.42 -3.06 -5.72
CA ASN A 97 -7.77 -4.42 -6.08
C ASN A 97 -9.00 -4.93 -5.33
N ILE A 98 -9.10 -4.63 -4.04
CA ILE A 98 -10.23 -5.04 -3.20
C ILE A 98 -11.48 -4.25 -3.53
N CYS A 99 -11.36 -2.94 -3.68
CA CYS A 99 -12.48 -2.06 -4.02
C CYS A 99 -12.97 -2.23 -5.47
N LYS A 100 -12.22 -2.96 -6.31
CA LYS A 100 -12.52 -3.18 -7.73
C LYS A 100 -12.82 -1.89 -8.49
N SER A 101 -12.11 -0.82 -8.14
CA SER A 101 -12.24 0.46 -8.86
C SER A 101 -11.78 0.29 -10.30
N SER A 102 -12.52 0.88 -11.24
CA SER A 102 -12.17 0.90 -12.67
C SER A 102 -11.21 2.04 -13.03
N MET A 103 -10.90 2.92 -12.07
CA MET A 103 -10.03 4.08 -12.28
C MET A 103 -9.09 4.28 -11.11
N ILE A 104 -7.87 4.71 -11.41
CA ILE A 104 -6.82 5.06 -10.45
C ILE A 104 -6.33 6.47 -10.78
N LEU A 105 -6.23 7.31 -9.76
CA LEU A 105 -5.66 8.65 -9.86
C LEU A 105 -4.33 8.67 -9.11
N LEU A 106 -3.26 9.04 -9.78
CA LEU A 106 -1.91 9.17 -9.24
C LEU A 106 -1.50 10.65 -9.35
N ASP A 107 -1.42 11.34 -8.22
CA ASP A 107 -0.98 12.71 -8.15
C ASP A 107 0.41 12.76 -7.53
N GLU A 108 1.42 13.00 -8.37
CA GLU A 108 2.85 13.03 -7.99
C GLU A 108 3.34 11.82 -7.17
N SER A 109 2.61 10.70 -7.21
CA SER A 109 2.81 9.52 -6.33
C SER A 109 4.13 8.77 -6.57
N ILE A 110 4.90 9.15 -7.58
CA ILE A 110 6.20 8.58 -7.95
C ILE A 110 7.24 9.67 -8.22
N SER A 111 7.03 10.88 -7.68
CA SER A 111 7.87 12.05 -7.96
C SER A 111 9.29 11.95 -7.37
N SER A 112 9.47 11.16 -6.31
CA SER A 112 10.75 10.94 -5.64
C SER A 112 11.57 9.80 -6.26
N LEU A 113 11.07 9.17 -7.32
CA LEU A 113 11.77 8.07 -8.01
C LEU A 113 12.67 8.59 -9.12
N ASP A 114 13.78 7.89 -9.35
CA ASP A 114 14.58 8.13 -10.55
C ASP A 114 13.84 7.67 -11.82
N SER A 115 14.35 8.11 -12.99
CA SER A 115 13.67 7.87 -14.26
C SER A 115 13.57 6.39 -14.63
N ASP A 116 14.59 5.60 -14.31
CA ASP A 116 14.62 4.18 -14.68
C ASP A 116 13.61 3.40 -13.84
N LEU A 117 13.60 3.62 -12.53
CA LEU A 117 12.65 3.01 -11.61
C LEU A 117 11.21 3.46 -11.88
N THR A 118 11.02 4.73 -12.25
CA THR A 118 9.71 5.26 -12.68
C THR A 118 9.19 4.49 -13.88
N ASN A 119 10.02 4.30 -14.91
CA ASN A 119 9.64 3.56 -16.10
C ASN A 119 9.28 2.10 -15.79
N ASP A 120 10.12 1.42 -14.99
CA ASP A 120 9.87 0.04 -14.57
C ASP A 120 8.54 -0.12 -13.83
N ILE A 121 8.23 0.81 -12.93
CA ILE A 121 6.96 0.80 -12.19
C ILE A 121 5.78 1.06 -13.14
N LEU A 122 5.88 2.01 -14.05
CA LEU A 122 4.82 2.32 -15.01
C LEU A 122 4.56 1.17 -15.97
N GLU A 123 5.59 0.47 -16.44
CA GLU A 123 5.43 -0.75 -17.24
C GLU A 123 4.68 -1.82 -16.47
N LYS A 124 5.08 -2.08 -15.22
CA LYS A 124 4.41 -3.05 -14.34
C LYS A 124 2.95 -2.66 -14.05
N LEU A 125 2.66 -1.37 -13.86
CA LEU A 125 1.29 -0.89 -13.70
C LEU A 125 0.47 -1.15 -14.95
N LYS A 126 1.01 -0.87 -16.14
CA LYS A 126 0.34 -1.10 -17.42
C LYS A 126 0.03 -2.58 -17.65
N GLU A 127 0.98 -3.47 -17.32
CA GLU A 127 0.79 -4.91 -17.43
C GLU A 127 -0.25 -5.48 -16.46
N ASN A 128 -0.19 -5.06 -15.19
CA ASN A 128 -1.04 -5.63 -14.14
C ASN A 128 -2.43 -4.98 -14.04
N LEU A 129 -2.64 -3.79 -14.62
CA LEU A 129 -3.85 -3.00 -14.51
C LEU A 129 -4.45 -2.64 -15.88
N SER A 130 -4.27 -3.52 -16.86
CA SER A 130 -4.73 -3.32 -18.25
C SER A 130 -6.25 -3.15 -18.38
N ASP A 131 -7.02 -3.60 -17.39
CA ASP A 131 -8.47 -3.46 -17.30
C ASP A 131 -8.92 -2.14 -16.65
N LYS A 132 -7.96 -1.32 -16.19
CA LYS A 132 -8.22 -0.09 -15.44
C LYS A 132 -7.76 1.16 -16.20
N ARG A 133 -8.42 2.26 -15.92
CA ARG A 133 -8.01 3.58 -16.42
C ARG A 133 -7.11 4.24 -15.37
N ILE A 134 -5.87 4.54 -15.75
CA ILE A 134 -4.90 5.23 -14.89
C ILE A 134 -4.78 6.68 -15.39
N ILE A 135 -5.01 7.63 -14.49
CA ILE A 135 -4.78 9.05 -14.73
C ILE A 135 -3.64 9.47 -13.79
N MET A 136 -2.58 10.02 -14.36
CA MET A 136 -1.40 10.43 -13.60
C MET A 136 -1.09 11.92 -13.83
N VAL A 137 -0.78 12.60 -12.76
CA VAL A 137 -0.17 13.93 -12.79
C VAL A 137 1.30 13.79 -12.39
N ALA A 138 2.21 14.23 -13.26
CA ALA A 138 3.65 14.17 -12.99
C ALA A 138 4.37 15.33 -13.68
N HIS A 139 5.48 15.78 -13.10
CA HIS A 139 6.30 16.87 -13.65
C HIS A 139 7.27 16.39 -14.74
N GLN A 140 7.71 15.15 -14.66
CA GLN A 140 8.60 14.53 -15.65
C GLN A 140 8.05 13.17 -16.05
N ILE A 141 7.82 12.98 -17.33
CA ILE A 141 7.23 11.76 -17.88
C ILE A 141 8.06 11.31 -19.07
N SER A 142 8.43 10.03 -19.09
CA SER A 142 8.94 9.38 -20.30
C SER A 142 7.78 9.20 -21.29
N THR A 143 7.87 9.88 -22.43
CA THR A 143 6.87 9.78 -23.50
C THR A 143 6.96 8.39 -24.13
N GLY A 144 5.87 7.64 -24.12
CA GLY A 144 5.79 6.31 -24.76
C GLY A 144 5.08 5.26 -23.92
N LEU A 145 4.99 5.48 -22.60
CA LEU A 145 4.27 4.58 -21.69
C LEU A 145 2.77 4.90 -21.59
N PHE A 146 2.37 6.10 -21.99
CA PHE A 146 0.99 6.60 -21.90
C PHE A 146 0.29 6.58 -23.24
N ASP A 147 -0.98 6.18 -23.24
CA ASP A 147 -1.82 6.21 -24.44
C ASP A 147 -2.18 7.65 -24.84
N GLN A 148 -2.23 8.56 -23.87
CA GLN A 148 -2.52 9.97 -24.08
C GLN A 148 -1.79 10.84 -23.06
N VAL A 149 -1.18 11.93 -23.53
CA VAL A 149 -0.50 12.93 -22.70
C VAL A 149 -1.12 14.30 -22.92
N VAL A 150 -1.47 14.98 -21.82
CA VAL A 150 -1.98 16.36 -21.85
C VAL A 150 -0.97 17.25 -21.15
N ASN A 151 -0.39 18.21 -21.88
CA ASN A 151 0.54 19.17 -21.30
C ASN A 151 -0.24 20.40 -20.80
N THR A 152 -0.13 20.68 -19.51
CA THR A 152 -0.82 21.80 -18.84
C THR A 152 0.08 23.00 -18.57
N SER A 153 1.37 22.95 -18.92
CA SER A 153 2.27 24.09 -18.81
C SER A 153 1.87 25.21 -19.80
N LYS A 154 1.65 26.40 -19.25
CA LYS A 154 1.49 27.63 -20.02
C LYS A 154 2.87 28.19 -20.41
#